data_8c5022796fdf2a263788d96f4abd2f36
#
_entry.id   8c5022796fdf2a263788d96f4abd2f36
#
_cell.length_a   1.000
_cell.length_b   1.000
_cell.length_c   1.000
_cell.angle_alpha   90.00
_cell.angle_beta   90.00
_cell.angle_gamma   90.00
#
_symmetry.space_group_name_H-M   'P 1'
#
loop_
_entity.id
_entity.type
_entity.pdbx_description
1 polymer ?
#
loop_
_entity_poly.entity_id
_entity_poly.type
_entity_poly.pdbx_seq_one_letter_code
_entity_poly.pdbx_strand_id
1 'polypeptide(L)'
;MIERIVTTYLFDPELNAGKMVFLTGPRQVGKTTFAREWLKGSGMEDMYFNWDDPSVAREYRRNPLLFRNLIDEKYRRSPVPIVFDEIHKQRDWRNILKGLYDTNKDRMTLLVTGSARLGLYRKTGDSLVGRYFLYQMFPLGLPEVVADFGRLAGENVDFSDGKGFIRAMRSINIKGHNEALNRLLAYGGFPEPFSKASQRFFTRWQREYRTLLTREDVRDLSRVSDIRGIEQLVEILPSKVGSPLSINSLHEDLGYHYATIVNWINILAQLYLLFTVRPWHKRIARSIKKEVKLYFFDWTTIPDTGYRFENFIAVTLLRMAARLTETGLGTYEVMYVRDREKREADFVLVKNNKPVALFEAKEGDAGISPAGRYFAGKLGIPFYQIVNRPVKAEAFPDNCFIVPSTDFCMLAG
;
A
#
# COMPACT_ATOMS: atom_id res chain seq x y z
N MET A 1 -12.61 -14.65 8.42
CA MET A 1 -11.91 -13.71 7.49
C MET A 1 -10.88 -12.94 8.28
N ILE A 2 -9.76 -12.51 7.64
CA ILE A 2 -8.81 -11.60 8.27
C ILE A 2 -9.38 -10.18 8.20
N GLU A 3 -9.55 -9.55 9.34
CA GLU A 3 -10.02 -8.18 9.44
C GLU A 3 -8.96 -7.21 8.87
N ARG A 4 -9.39 -6.12 8.24
CA ARG A 4 -8.48 -5.20 7.54
C ARG A 4 -8.43 -3.85 8.26
N ILE A 5 -7.23 -3.31 8.45
CA ILE A 5 -7.05 -2.03 9.14
C ILE A 5 -7.81 -0.88 8.46
N VAL A 6 -7.96 -0.94 7.14
CA VAL A 6 -8.69 0.07 6.37
C VAL A 6 -10.18 0.17 6.79
N THR A 7 -10.77 -0.88 7.41
CA THR A 7 -12.15 -0.85 7.92
C THR A 7 -12.34 0.19 9.01
N THR A 8 -11.31 0.50 9.78
CA THR A 8 -11.40 1.39 10.95
C THR A 8 -11.63 2.85 10.58
N TYR A 9 -11.32 3.23 9.33
CA TYR A 9 -11.45 4.63 8.88
C TYR A 9 -12.15 4.79 7.53
N LEU A 10 -12.34 3.70 6.74
CA LEU A 10 -12.87 3.77 5.38
C LEU A 10 -14.28 4.36 5.32
N PHE A 11 -15.12 4.10 6.33
CA PHE A 11 -16.50 4.57 6.41
C PHE A 11 -16.75 5.55 7.56
N ASP A 12 -15.69 6.16 8.08
CA ASP A 12 -15.80 7.17 9.11
C ASP A 12 -16.58 8.39 8.55
N PRO A 13 -17.73 8.77 9.15
CA PRO A 13 -18.54 9.88 8.66
C PRO A 13 -17.82 11.23 8.69
N GLU A 14 -16.94 11.46 9.67
CA GLU A 14 -16.15 12.70 9.75
C GLU A 14 -15.15 12.81 8.62
N LEU A 15 -14.51 11.68 8.25
CA LEU A 15 -13.51 11.64 7.18
C LEU A 15 -14.18 11.70 5.79
N ASN A 16 -15.30 11.02 5.59
CA ASN A 16 -15.87 10.88 4.26
C ASN A 16 -16.89 11.94 3.88
N ALA A 17 -17.61 12.53 4.85
CA ALA A 17 -18.58 13.63 4.61
C ALA A 17 -19.49 13.40 3.39
N GLY A 18 -20.07 12.21 3.24
CA GLY A 18 -20.93 11.83 2.11
C GLY A 18 -20.24 11.63 0.76
N LYS A 19 -18.90 11.54 0.72
CA LYS A 19 -18.15 11.23 -0.51
C LYS A 19 -18.24 9.75 -0.86
N MET A 20 -18.09 9.46 -2.16
CA MET A 20 -17.85 8.08 -2.61
C MET A 20 -16.49 7.59 -2.09
N VAL A 21 -16.40 6.32 -1.76
CA VAL A 21 -15.17 5.68 -1.30
C VAL A 21 -14.60 4.85 -2.45
N PHE A 22 -13.40 5.21 -2.90
CA PHE A 22 -12.68 4.43 -3.90
C PHE A 22 -11.58 3.63 -3.20
N LEU A 23 -11.62 2.30 -3.33
CA LEU A 23 -10.65 1.39 -2.74
C LEU A 23 -9.80 0.73 -3.82
N THR A 24 -8.52 1.12 -3.88
CA THR A 24 -7.53 0.59 -4.83
C THR A 24 -6.52 -0.32 -4.13
N GLY A 25 -5.59 -0.89 -4.88
CA GLY A 25 -4.50 -1.71 -4.35
C GLY A 25 -4.20 -2.93 -5.22
N PRO A 26 -3.19 -3.73 -4.87
CA PRO A 26 -2.77 -4.89 -5.64
C PRO A 26 -3.93 -5.84 -5.97
N ARG A 27 -3.81 -6.57 -7.08
CA ARG A 27 -4.70 -7.72 -7.33
C ARG A 27 -4.59 -8.74 -6.19
N GLN A 28 -5.65 -9.49 -5.93
CA GLN A 28 -5.70 -10.56 -4.91
C GLN A 28 -5.38 -10.10 -3.47
N VAL A 29 -5.37 -8.78 -3.21
CA VAL A 29 -5.15 -8.25 -1.86
C VAL A 29 -6.39 -8.34 -0.97
N GLY A 30 -7.55 -8.69 -1.54
CA GLY A 30 -8.79 -8.94 -0.79
C GLY A 30 -9.88 -7.87 -0.92
N LYS A 31 -9.79 -6.91 -1.87
CA LYS A 31 -10.79 -5.83 -2.08
C LYS A 31 -12.21 -6.35 -2.28
N THR A 32 -12.40 -7.29 -3.20
CA THR A 32 -13.70 -7.91 -3.49
C THR A 32 -14.27 -8.65 -2.27
N THR A 33 -13.42 -9.40 -1.56
CA THR A 33 -13.83 -10.10 -0.32
C THR A 33 -14.28 -9.10 0.74
N PHE A 34 -13.50 -8.05 0.95
CA PHE A 34 -13.85 -6.97 1.87
C PHE A 34 -15.20 -6.32 1.53
N ALA A 35 -15.39 -5.96 0.26
CA ALA A 35 -16.62 -5.30 -0.21
C ALA A 35 -17.87 -6.17 0.01
N ARG A 36 -17.78 -7.47 -0.25
CA ARG A 36 -18.87 -8.43 -0.02
C ARG A 36 -19.20 -8.58 1.47
N GLU A 37 -18.18 -8.68 2.32
CA GLU A 37 -18.41 -8.81 3.76
C GLU A 37 -18.97 -7.53 4.39
N TRP A 38 -18.57 -6.37 3.90
CA TRP A 38 -19.17 -5.11 4.32
C TRP A 38 -20.68 -5.08 4.01
N LEU A 39 -21.11 -5.47 2.81
CA LEU A 39 -22.52 -5.58 2.45
C LEU A 39 -23.25 -6.64 3.29
N LYS A 40 -22.61 -7.79 3.53
CA LYS A 40 -23.16 -8.85 4.37
C LYS A 40 -23.41 -8.36 5.79
N GLY A 41 -22.47 -7.63 6.38
CA GLY A 41 -22.64 -7.00 7.69
C GLY A 41 -23.79 -5.99 7.75
N SER A 42 -24.19 -5.45 6.60
CA SER A 42 -25.32 -4.52 6.45
C SER A 42 -26.63 -5.21 6.04
N GLY A 43 -26.64 -6.52 5.77
CA GLY A 43 -27.81 -7.26 5.24
C GLY A 43 -28.22 -6.83 3.83
N MET A 44 -27.27 -6.36 3.01
CA MET A 44 -27.51 -5.76 1.68
C MET A 44 -26.66 -6.43 0.60
N GLU A 45 -26.50 -7.75 0.66
CA GLU A 45 -25.64 -8.52 -0.27
C GLU A 45 -26.05 -8.36 -1.74
N ASP A 46 -27.32 -8.09 -1.99
CA ASP A 46 -27.88 -7.81 -3.32
C ASP A 46 -27.46 -6.45 -3.90
N MET A 47 -26.86 -5.57 -3.10
CA MET A 47 -26.31 -4.29 -3.55
C MET A 47 -24.84 -4.37 -4.04
N TYR A 48 -24.35 -5.58 -4.35
CA TYR A 48 -23.04 -5.82 -4.94
C TYR A 48 -23.15 -5.99 -6.46
N PHE A 49 -22.50 -5.11 -7.20
CA PHE A 49 -22.48 -5.12 -8.66
C PHE A 49 -21.05 -5.27 -9.20
N ASN A 50 -20.74 -6.47 -9.71
CA ASN A 50 -19.47 -6.75 -10.37
C ASN A 50 -19.58 -6.49 -11.88
N TRP A 51 -18.84 -5.51 -12.36
CA TRP A 51 -18.85 -5.13 -13.79
C TRP A 51 -18.00 -6.07 -14.68
N ASP A 52 -17.36 -7.10 -14.10
CA ASP A 52 -16.84 -8.24 -14.85
C ASP A 52 -17.95 -9.19 -15.31
N ASP A 53 -19.09 -9.14 -14.64
CA ASP A 53 -20.27 -9.88 -15.06
C ASP A 53 -21.01 -9.11 -16.17
N PRO A 54 -21.08 -9.65 -17.41
CA PRO A 54 -21.79 -9.01 -18.50
C PRO A 54 -23.28 -8.78 -18.22
N SER A 55 -23.87 -9.52 -17.28
CA SER A 55 -25.30 -9.37 -16.90
C SER A 55 -25.54 -8.00 -16.28
N VAL A 56 -24.67 -7.52 -15.41
CA VAL A 56 -24.75 -6.20 -14.75
C VAL A 56 -24.75 -5.08 -15.78
N ALA A 57 -23.79 -5.10 -16.72
CA ALA A 57 -23.71 -4.11 -17.78
C ALA A 57 -24.92 -4.16 -18.73
N ARG A 58 -25.48 -5.36 -18.97
CA ARG A 58 -26.69 -5.55 -19.80
C ARG A 58 -27.93 -5.02 -19.10
N GLU A 59 -28.09 -5.31 -17.83
CA GLU A 59 -29.22 -4.85 -17.02
C GLU A 59 -29.21 -3.32 -16.91
N TYR A 60 -28.08 -2.72 -16.59
CA TYR A 60 -27.94 -1.27 -16.58
C TYR A 60 -28.29 -0.61 -17.93
N ARG A 61 -27.85 -1.19 -19.07
CA ARG A 61 -28.22 -0.66 -20.39
C ARG A 61 -29.71 -0.74 -20.68
N ARG A 62 -30.41 -1.76 -20.17
CA ARG A 62 -31.88 -1.89 -20.29
C ARG A 62 -32.62 -0.93 -19.38
N ASN A 63 -32.09 -0.68 -18.20
CA ASN A 63 -32.67 0.21 -17.22
C ASN A 63 -31.58 1.15 -16.63
N PRO A 64 -31.32 2.31 -17.24
CA PRO A 64 -30.36 3.29 -16.73
C PRO A 64 -30.69 3.86 -15.33
N LEU A 65 -31.93 3.69 -14.87
CA LEU A 65 -32.37 4.09 -13.53
C LEU A 65 -32.26 2.97 -12.48
N LEU A 66 -31.72 1.80 -12.86
CA LEU A 66 -31.60 0.61 -12.01
C LEU A 66 -31.14 0.94 -10.58
N PHE A 67 -29.95 1.53 -10.46
CA PHE A 67 -29.35 1.80 -9.16
C PHE A 67 -30.12 2.85 -8.35
N ARG A 68 -30.68 3.86 -9.01
CA ARG A 68 -31.56 4.84 -8.38
C ARG A 68 -32.81 4.18 -7.80
N ASN A 69 -33.47 3.35 -8.59
CA ASN A 69 -34.67 2.65 -8.16
C ASN A 69 -34.39 1.72 -6.96
N LEU A 70 -33.27 1.00 -6.99
CA LEU A 70 -32.84 0.16 -5.86
C LEU A 70 -32.56 0.98 -4.60
N ILE A 71 -31.92 2.14 -4.73
CA ILE A 71 -31.69 3.05 -3.60
C ILE A 71 -33.03 3.57 -3.07
N ASP A 72 -33.94 4.01 -3.93
CA ASP A 72 -35.27 4.50 -3.55
C ASP A 72 -36.09 3.42 -2.81
N GLU A 73 -36.02 2.18 -3.26
CA GLU A 73 -36.69 1.04 -2.64
C GLU A 73 -36.13 0.71 -1.24
N LYS A 74 -34.79 0.74 -1.09
CA LYS A 74 -34.11 0.30 0.14
C LYS A 74 -33.89 1.39 1.17
N TYR A 75 -33.98 2.66 0.81
CA TYR A 75 -33.73 3.77 1.74
C TYR A 75 -34.77 3.82 2.86
N ARG A 76 -34.29 3.78 4.13
CA ARG A 76 -35.12 3.79 5.36
C ARG A 76 -34.52 4.74 6.42
N ARG A 77 -34.15 5.96 6.06
CA ARG A 77 -33.53 6.99 6.90
C ARG A 77 -32.01 6.82 7.13
N SER A 78 -31.42 5.75 6.67
CA SER A 78 -29.95 5.58 6.66
C SER A 78 -29.46 5.37 5.23
N PRO A 79 -28.25 5.82 4.88
CA PRO A 79 -27.69 5.63 3.55
C PRO A 79 -27.62 4.14 3.18
N VAL A 80 -28.03 3.83 1.96
CA VAL A 80 -27.99 2.47 1.42
C VAL A 80 -26.55 2.14 1.01
N PRO A 81 -25.91 1.09 1.57
CA PRO A 81 -24.60 0.65 1.12
C PRO A 81 -24.71 0.02 -0.27
N ILE A 82 -23.83 0.41 -1.19
CA ILE A 82 -23.77 -0.11 -2.55
C ILE A 82 -22.31 -0.29 -2.97
N VAL A 83 -22.02 -1.38 -3.66
CA VAL A 83 -20.67 -1.69 -4.15
C VAL A 83 -20.66 -1.79 -5.67
N PHE A 84 -19.74 -1.08 -6.28
CA PHE A 84 -19.37 -1.25 -7.67
C PHE A 84 -17.95 -1.80 -7.77
N ASP A 85 -17.85 -3.09 -8.11
CA ASP A 85 -16.56 -3.76 -8.31
C ASP A 85 -16.18 -3.73 -9.79
N GLU A 86 -14.95 -3.30 -10.10
CA GLU A 86 -14.37 -3.20 -11.44
C GLU A 86 -15.17 -2.32 -12.45
N ILE A 87 -15.92 -1.31 -11.96
CA ILE A 87 -16.76 -0.44 -12.81
C ILE A 87 -15.98 0.25 -13.95
N HIS A 88 -14.67 0.43 -13.80
CA HIS A 88 -13.82 1.04 -14.82
C HIS A 88 -13.80 0.27 -16.16
N LYS A 89 -14.28 -0.97 -16.19
CA LYS A 89 -14.49 -1.76 -17.43
C LYS A 89 -15.67 -1.25 -18.25
N GLN A 90 -16.59 -0.51 -17.63
CA GLN A 90 -17.68 0.16 -18.35
C GLN A 90 -17.19 1.47 -18.96
N ARG A 91 -17.44 1.70 -20.25
CA ARG A 91 -16.93 2.86 -21.01
C ARG A 91 -17.27 4.21 -20.36
N ASP A 92 -18.52 4.40 -19.93
CA ASP A 92 -19.03 5.67 -19.41
C ASP A 92 -19.12 5.69 -17.86
N TRP A 93 -18.35 4.87 -17.18
CA TRP A 93 -18.42 4.67 -15.74
C TRP A 93 -18.34 5.97 -14.91
N ARG A 94 -17.59 6.98 -15.37
CA ARG A 94 -17.50 8.27 -14.67
C ARG A 94 -18.82 9.03 -14.68
N ASN A 95 -19.53 9.04 -15.82
CA ASN A 95 -20.83 9.68 -15.93
C ASN A 95 -21.86 8.94 -15.10
N ILE A 96 -21.80 7.60 -15.06
CA ILE A 96 -22.64 6.77 -14.20
C ILE A 96 -22.45 7.17 -12.73
N LEU A 97 -21.20 7.17 -12.24
CA LEU A 97 -20.89 7.53 -10.87
C LEU A 97 -21.25 8.99 -10.54
N LYS A 98 -20.94 9.92 -11.45
CA LYS A 98 -21.29 11.34 -11.27
C LYS A 98 -22.81 11.51 -11.17
N GLY A 99 -23.57 10.95 -12.09
CA GLY A 99 -25.03 11.07 -12.08
C GLY A 99 -25.64 10.45 -10.82
N LEU A 100 -25.18 9.27 -10.44
CA LEU A 100 -25.66 8.59 -9.23
C LEU A 100 -25.32 9.40 -7.96
N TYR A 101 -24.10 9.91 -7.86
CA TYR A 101 -23.66 10.72 -6.72
C TYR A 101 -24.44 12.03 -6.62
N ASP A 102 -24.53 12.80 -7.70
CA ASP A 102 -25.17 14.13 -7.69
C ASP A 102 -26.65 14.05 -7.31
N THR A 103 -27.31 12.90 -7.55
CA THR A 103 -28.75 12.69 -7.22
C THR A 103 -28.99 11.95 -5.91
N ASN A 104 -28.01 11.20 -5.36
CA ASN A 104 -28.26 10.29 -4.23
C ASN A 104 -27.20 10.35 -3.11
N LYS A 105 -26.29 11.33 -3.09
CA LYS A 105 -25.16 11.40 -2.14
C LYS A 105 -25.55 11.27 -0.67
N ASP A 106 -26.73 11.79 -0.27
CA ASP A 106 -27.21 11.77 1.11
C ASP A 106 -28.01 10.49 1.44
N ARG A 107 -28.24 9.63 0.44
CA ARG A 107 -29.10 8.43 0.54
C ARG A 107 -28.34 7.13 0.30
N MET A 108 -27.07 7.20 -0.06
CA MET A 108 -26.22 6.04 -0.32
C MET A 108 -24.83 6.20 0.28
N THR A 109 -24.20 5.07 0.61
CA THR A 109 -22.75 4.95 0.84
C THR A 109 -22.18 4.11 -0.28
N LEU A 110 -21.48 4.73 -1.23
CA LEU A 110 -20.96 4.04 -2.42
C LEU A 110 -19.48 3.68 -2.23
N LEU A 111 -19.21 2.38 -2.25
CA LEU A 111 -17.88 1.82 -2.34
C LEU A 111 -17.59 1.41 -3.80
N VAL A 112 -16.54 1.94 -4.36
CA VAL A 112 -16.01 1.55 -5.68
C VAL A 112 -14.70 0.83 -5.48
N THR A 113 -14.66 -0.44 -5.88
CA THR A 113 -13.42 -1.23 -5.84
C THR A 113 -12.89 -1.45 -7.26
N GLY A 114 -11.59 -1.61 -7.37
CA GLY A 114 -10.97 -1.91 -8.66
C GLY A 114 -9.46 -2.00 -8.56
N SER A 115 -8.87 -2.44 -9.67
CA SER A 115 -7.42 -2.57 -9.80
C SER A 115 -6.75 -1.21 -10.00
N ALA A 116 -5.47 -1.23 -10.35
CA ALA A 116 -4.61 -0.08 -10.64
C ALA A 116 -5.23 1.06 -11.46
N ARG A 117 -6.18 0.74 -12.34
CA ARG A 117 -6.81 1.73 -13.23
C ARG A 117 -7.57 2.83 -12.49
N LEU A 118 -8.23 2.52 -11.37
CA LEU A 118 -8.95 3.54 -10.59
C LEU A 118 -8.02 4.65 -10.06
N GLY A 119 -6.80 4.29 -9.63
CA GLY A 119 -5.80 5.25 -9.15
C GLY A 119 -5.21 6.15 -10.23
N LEU A 120 -5.19 5.70 -11.49
CA LEU A 120 -4.59 6.43 -12.61
C LEU A 120 -5.41 7.64 -13.05
N TYR A 121 -6.71 7.61 -12.86
CA TYR A 121 -7.61 8.65 -13.36
C TYR A 121 -7.51 9.99 -12.60
N ARG A 122 -6.78 10.07 -11.49
CA ARG A 122 -6.46 11.35 -10.82
C ARG A 122 -5.73 12.37 -11.71
N LYS A 123 -5.09 11.93 -12.80
CA LYS A 123 -4.17 12.77 -13.60
C LYS A 123 -4.81 13.51 -14.79
N THR A 124 -6.07 13.25 -15.15
CA THR A 124 -6.63 13.74 -16.41
C THR A 124 -8.01 14.38 -16.22
N GLY A 125 -8.09 15.63 -15.74
CA GLY A 125 -9.31 16.47 -15.81
C GLY A 125 -10.60 15.76 -15.36
N ASP A 126 -10.60 15.11 -14.21
CA ASP A 126 -11.62 14.17 -13.80
C ASP A 126 -12.92 14.87 -13.41
N SER A 127 -14.02 14.52 -14.07
CA SER A 127 -15.37 15.01 -13.74
C SER A 127 -15.85 14.57 -12.33
N LEU A 128 -15.12 13.66 -11.67
CA LEU A 128 -15.39 13.16 -10.31
C LEU A 128 -14.61 13.90 -9.22
N VAL A 129 -13.74 14.87 -9.56
CA VAL A 129 -12.99 15.67 -8.57
C VAL A 129 -13.96 16.27 -7.53
N GLY A 130 -13.61 16.10 -6.25
CA GLY A 130 -14.41 16.58 -5.12
C GLY A 130 -15.59 15.68 -4.74
N ARG A 131 -15.83 14.57 -5.45
CA ARG A 131 -16.94 13.63 -5.18
C ARG A 131 -16.52 12.34 -4.51
N TYR A 132 -15.22 12.02 -4.45
CA TYR A 132 -14.70 10.80 -3.86
C TYR A 132 -13.43 11.03 -3.05
N PHE A 133 -13.16 10.12 -2.14
CA PHE A 133 -11.84 9.91 -1.55
C PHE A 133 -11.26 8.56 -2.02
N LEU A 134 -9.95 8.54 -2.20
CA LEU A 134 -9.21 7.37 -2.67
C LEU A 134 -8.43 6.77 -1.52
N TYR A 135 -8.70 5.51 -1.22
CA TYR A 135 -8.05 4.70 -0.22
C TYR A 135 -7.28 3.56 -0.86
N GLN A 136 -6.24 3.10 -0.20
CA GLN A 136 -5.42 2.00 -0.67
C GLN A 136 -5.43 0.82 0.29
N MET A 137 -5.81 -0.36 -0.23
CA MET A 137 -5.64 -1.62 0.49
C MET A 137 -4.27 -2.20 0.19
N PHE A 138 -3.50 -2.46 1.25
CA PHE A 138 -2.16 -3.03 1.17
C PHE A 138 -2.18 -4.55 1.39
N PRO A 139 -1.09 -5.28 1.06
CA PRO A 139 -0.88 -6.63 1.59
C PRO A 139 -1.01 -6.64 3.11
N LEU A 140 -1.37 -7.79 3.69
CA LEU A 140 -1.56 -7.94 5.14
C LEU A 140 -0.35 -7.45 5.92
N GLY A 141 -0.61 -6.74 7.00
CA GLY A 141 0.39 -6.36 7.98
C GLY A 141 0.29 -7.16 9.27
N LEU A 142 1.25 -6.97 10.14
CA LEU A 142 1.28 -7.71 11.40
C LEU A 142 0.02 -7.49 12.25
N PRO A 143 -0.53 -6.27 12.43
CA PRO A 143 -1.78 -6.07 13.18
C PRO A 143 -2.98 -6.82 12.61
N GLU A 144 -3.02 -7.01 11.28
CA GLU A 144 -4.14 -7.68 10.61
C GLU A 144 -4.10 -9.21 10.76
N VAL A 145 -2.97 -9.79 11.13
CA VAL A 145 -2.80 -11.25 11.26
C VAL A 145 -2.69 -11.74 12.71
N VAL A 146 -2.60 -10.81 13.67
CA VAL A 146 -2.64 -11.15 15.10
C VAL A 146 -4.03 -10.90 15.66
N ALA A 147 -4.43 -11.65 16.69
CA ALA A 147 -5.79 -11.61 17.22
C ALA A 147 -6.16 -10.33 17.99
N ASP A 148 -5.23 -9.39 18.21
CA ASP A 148 -5.42 -8.16 18.99
C ASP A 148 -5.43 -6.91 18.09
N PHE A 149 -6.28 -6.93 17.10
CA PHE A 149 -6.43 -5.89 16.08
C PHE A 149 -7.04 -4.59 16.61
N GLY A 150 -8.02 -4.69 17.51
CA GLY A 150 -8.89 -3.55 17.88
C GLY A 150 -8.22 -2.46 18.72
N ARG A 151 -7.13 -2.74 19.41
CA ARG A 151 -6.44 -1.77 20.28
C ARG A 151 -5.48 -0.84 19.54
N LEU A 152 -4.91 -1.30 18.43
CA LEU A 152 -3.79 -0.63 17.77
C LEU A 152 -4.21 0.17 16.53
N ALA A 153 -5.35 -0.17 15.93
CA ALA A 153 -5.87 0.48 14.74
C ALA A 153 -6.29 1.96 14.94
N GLY A 154 -6.51 2.39 16.19
CA GLY A 154 -6.95 3.74 16.54
C GLY A 154 -5.87 4.66 17.12
N GLU A 155 -4.69 4.16 17.47
CA GLU A 155 -3.66 5.01 18.08
C GLU A 155 -2.80 5.72 17.03
N ASN A 156 -2.85 7.04 17.03
CA ASN A 156 -1.96 7.88 16.22
C ASN A 156 -0.62 8.03 16.94
N VAL A 157 0.34 7.18 16.60
CA VAL A 157 1.69 7.26 17.16
C VAL A 157 2.47 8.39 16.51
N ASP A 158 2.99 9.31 17.34
CA ASP A 158 3.88 10.38 16.88
C ASP A 158 5.32 9.88 16.77
N PHE A 159 5.75 9.56 15.57
CA PHE A 159 7.12 9.13 15.28
C PHE A 159 8.17 10.22 15.45
N SER A 160 7.78 11.50 15.61
CA SER A 160 8.70 12.59 15.89
C SER A 160 9.09 12.67 17.39
N ASP A 161 8.30 12.04 18.28
CA ASP A 161 8.61 11.86 19.71
C ASP A 161 9.18 10.46 19.96
N GLY A 162 10.50 10.31 19.84
CA GLY A 162 11.17 9.01 20.05
C GLY A 162 10.94 8.40 21.43
N LYS A 163 10.88 9.20 22.49
CA LYS A 163 10.63 8.70 23.85
C LYS A 163 9.16 8.28 24.03
N GLY A 164 8.24 9.03 23.45
CA GLY A 164 6.81 8.69 23.43
C GLY A 164 6.57 7.40 22.66
N PHE A 165 7.23 7.23 21.50
CA PHE A 165 7.19 6.01 20.71
C PHE A 165 7.64 4.78 21.49
N ILE A 166 8.80 4.84 22.20
CA ILE A 166 9.29 3.74 23.04
C ILE A 166 8.33 3.43 24.19
N ARG A 167 7.66 4.44 24.78
CA ARG A 167 6.62 4.21 25.80
C ARG A 167 5.43 3.47 25.24
N ALA A 168 4.95 3.88 24.06
CA ALA A 168 3.84 3.21 23.36
C ALA A 168 4.17 1.73 23.07
N MET A 169 5.38 1.42 22.60
CA MET A 169 5.82 0.04 22.39
C MET A 169 5.74 -0.84 23.64
N ARG A 170 6.12 -0.30 24.80
CA ARG A 170 6.11 -1.07 26.07
C ARG A 170 4.71 -1.44 26.55
N SER A 171 3.66 -0.81 26.01
CA SER A 171 2.26 -1.13 26.33
C SER A 171 1.69 -2.28 25.48
N ILE A 172 2.41 -2.73 24.44
CA ILE A 172 1.97 -3.78 23.55
C ILE A 172 2.19 -5.17 24.17
N ASN A 173 1.18 -6.02 24.13
CA ASN A 173 1.34 -7.43 24.51
C ASN A 173 1.77 -8.23 23.27
N ILE A 174 3.05 -8.63 23.22
CA ILE A 174 3.70 -9.24 22.04
C ILE A 174 3.67 -10.77 21.99
N LYS A 175 2.86 -11.45 22.80
CA LYS A 175 2.76 -12.92 22.74
C LYS A 175 2.24 -13.40 21.36
N GLY A 176 3.00 -14.25 20.70
CA GLY A 176 2.64 -14.82 19.38
C GLY A 176 2.98 -13.96 18.18
N HIS A 177 3.36 -12.71 18.34
CA HIS A 177 3.63 -11.79 17.22
C HIS A 177 4.85 -12.20 16.38
N ASN A 178 5.88 -12.81 17.00
CA ASN A 178 7.06 -13.30 16.26
C ASN A 178 6.71 -14.41 15.29
N GLU A 179 5.83 -15.35 15.64
CA GLU A 179 5.38 -16.42 14.75
C GLU A 179 4.59 -15.84 13.57
N ALA A 180 3.69 -14.91 13.85
CA ALA A 180 2.92 -14.21 12.82
C ALA A 180 3.83 -13.41 11.87
N LEU A 181 4.84 -12.71 12.40
CA LEU A 181 5.83 -11.99 11.61
C LEU A 181 6.64 -12.94 10.73
N ASN A 182 7.16 -14.05 11.29
CA ASN A 182 7.91 -15.05 10.53
C ASN A 182 7.06 -15.64 9.39
N ARG A 183 5.78 -15.87 9.64
CA ARG A 183 4.83 -16.34 8.62
C ARG A 183 4.61 -15.31 7.52
N LEU A 184 4.49 -14.00 7.85
CA LEU A 184 4.42 -12.92 6.88
C LEU A 184 5.70 -12.83 6.04
N LEU A 185 6.87 -12.93 6.66
CA LEU A 185 8.15 -12.90 5.94
C LEU A 185 8.33 -14.11 5.01
N ALA A 186 7.78 -15.28 5.38
CA ALA A 186 7.88 -16.51 4.60
C ALA A 186 6.87 -16.61 3.45
N TYR A 187 5.61 -16.20 3.68
CA TYR A 187 4.50 -16.41 2.73
C TYR A 187 3.91 -15.12 2.16
N GLY A 188 4.48 -13.97 2.52
CA GLY A 188 4.00 -12.68 2.05
C GLY A 188 2.72 -12.20 2.74
N GLY A 189 2.27 -11.00 2.35
CA GLY A 189 1.07 -10.37 2.90
C GLY A 189 -0.19 -10.56 2.04
N PHE A 190 -0.14 -11.37 0.97
CA PHE A 190 -1.35 -11.67 0.21
C PHE A 190 -2.20 -12.70 0.95
N PRO A 191 -3.54 -12.45 1.12
CA PRO A 191 -4.36 -13.27 2.01
C PRO A 191 -4.37 -14.76 1.71
N GLU A 192 -4.40 -15.15 0.43
CA GLU A 192 -4.51 -16.54 0.04
C GLU A 192 -3.25 -17.34 0.37
N PRO A 193 -2.04 -17.00 -0.11
CA PRO A 193 -0.82 -17.73 0.24
C PRO A 193 -0.50 -17.63 1.74
N PHE A 194 -0.77 -16.49 2.38
CA PHE A 194 -0.62 -16.37 3.83
C PHE A 194 -1.50 -17.34 4.59
N SER A 195 -2.78 -17.46 4.22
CA SER A 195 -3.73 -18.35 4.91
C SER A 195 -3.42 -19.84 4.69
N LYS A 196 -3.00 -20.21 3.48
CA LYS A 196 -2.63 -21.59 3.16
C LYS A 196 -1.33 -22.04 3.84
N ALA A 197 -0.35 -21.16 4.00
CA ALA A 197 0.96 -21.42 4.61
C ALA A 197 1.61 -22.73 4.12
N SER A 198 1.48 -23.00 2.84
CA SER A 198 2.02 -24.19 2.17
C SER A 198 3.05 -23.79 1.14
N GLN A 199 4.29 -24.26 1.27
CA GLN A 199 5.36 -23.92 0.34
C GLN A 199 5.03 -24.30 -1.12
N ARG A 200 4.41 -25.46 -1.33
CA ARG A 200 3.99 -25.91 -2.68
C ARG A 200 2.93 -24.98 -3.28
N PHE A 201 1.92 -24.60 -2.47
CA PHE A 201 0.89 -23.67 -2.89
C PHE A 201 1.50 -22.29 -3.19
N PHE A 202 2.32 -21.78 -2.30
CA PHE A 202 2.97 -20.49 -2.41
C PHE A 202 3.81 -20.35 -3.69
N THR A 203 4.67 -21.34 -3.98
CA THR A 203 5.52 -21.34 -5.20
C THR A 203 4.66 -21.31 -6.47
N ARG A 204 3.57 -22.08 -6.50
CA ARG A 204 2.63 -22.07 -7.62
C ARG A 204 1.90 -20.73 -7.75
N TRP A 205 1.35 -20.24 -6.65
CA TRP A 205 0.63 -18.95 -6.60
C TRP A 205 1.52 -17.80 -7.07
N GLN A 206 2.76 -17.72 -6.59
CA GLN A 206 3.69 -16.65 -6.95
C GLN A 206 3.98 -16.63 -8.46
N ARG A 207 4.15 -17.79 -9.08
CA ARG A 207 4.33 -17.91 -10.53
C ARG A 207 3.08 -17.45 -11.29
N GLU A 208 1.90 -17.91 -10.88
CA GLU A 208 0.64 -17.55 -11.51
C GLU A 208 0.32 -16.05 -11.34
N TYR A 209 0.56 -15.50 -10.16
CA TYR A 209 0.38 -14.08 -9.86
C TYR A 209 1.28 -13.19 -10.73
N ARG A 210 2.54 -13.56 -10.88
CA ARG A 210 3.48 -12.85 -11.75
C ARG A 210 3.02 -12.90 -13.22
N THR A 211 2.63 -14.06 -13.71
CA THR A 211 2.11 -14.24 -15.08
C THR A 211 0.86 -13.41 -15.33
N LEU A 212 -0.06 -13.36 -14.36
CA LEU A 212 -1.28 -12.56 -14.43
C LEU A 212 -0.95 -11.06 -14.62
N LEU A 213 -0.06 -10.52 -13.78
CA LEU A 213 0.33 -9.12 -13.84
C LEU A 213 1.06 -8.77 -15.15
N THR A 214 2.02 -9.60 -15.59
CA THR A 214 2.86 -9.27 -16.75
C THR A 214 2.13 -9.51 -18.07
N ARG A 215 1.26 -10.52 -18.18
CA ARG A 215 0.62 -10.88 -19.46
C ARG A 215 -0.77 -10.30 -19.63
N GLU A 216 -1.58 -10.27 -18.58
CA GLU A 216 -2.95 -9.77 -18.69
C GLU A 216 -3.02 -8.27 -18.36
N ASP A 217 -2.59 -7.88 -17.16
CA ASP A 217 -2.75 -6.51 -16.70
C ASP A 217 -1.92 -5.50 -17.48
N VAL A 218 -0.69 -5.87 -17.88
CA VAL A 218 0.14 -4.99 -18.73
C VAL A 218 -0.53 -4.74 -20.08
N ARG A 219 -1.08 -5.78 -20.72
CA ARG A 219 -1.81 -5.62 -22.01
C ARG A 219 -3.04 -4.75 -21.86
N ASP A 220 -3.76 -4.92 -20.77
CA ASP A 220 -4.97 -4.16 -20.49
C ASP A 220 -4.69 -2.69 -20.17
N LEU A 221 -3.59 -2.41 -19.50
CA LEU A 221 -3.24 -1.05 -19.06
C LEU A 221 -2.51 -0.25 -20.15
N SER A 222 -1.76 -0.91 -21.01
CA SER A 222 -0.83 -0.27 -21.94
C SER A 222 -0.85 -0.94 -23.32
N ARG A 223 -0.37 -0.19 -24.33
CA ARG A 223 -0.13 -0.72 -25.68
C ARG A 223 1.25 -1.35 -25.82
N VAL A 224 1.77 -1.95 -24.75
CA VAL A 224 3.09 -2.60 -24.81
C VAL A 224 2.98 -3.85 -25.67
N SER A 225 3.79 -3.90 -26.73
CA SER A 225 3.88 -5.05 -27.64
C SER A 225 4.89 -6.09 -27.15
N ASP A 226 5.94 -5.66 -26.44
CA ASP A 226 7.02 -6.53 -25.98
C ASP A 226 6.81 -6.99 -24.53
N ILE A 227 5.98 -8.03 -24.38
CA ILE A 227 5.71 -8.66 -23.08
C ILE A 227 6.94 -9.42 -22.56
N ARG A 228 7.77 -10.00 -23.47
CA ARG A 228 8.96 -10.75 -23.05
C ARG A 228 9.99 -9.86 -22.37
N GLY A 229 10.20 -8.65 -22.90
CA GLY A 229 11.10 -7.67 -22.28
C GLY A 229 10.64 -7.27 -20.88
N ILE A 230 9.33 -7.10 -20.65
CA ILE A 230 8.80 -6.85 -19.30
C ILE A 230 8.99 -8.06 -18.37
N GLU A 231 8.78 -9.29 -18.86
CA GLU A 231 9.01 -10.49 -18.07
C GLU A 231 10.48 -10.58 -17.63
N GLN A 232 11.44 -10.33 -18.53
CA GLN A 232 12.86 -10.28 -18.21
C GLN A 232 13.19 -9.19 -17.19
N LEU A 233 12.61 -7.99 -17.35
CA LEU A 233 12.77 -6.92 -16.37
C LEU A 233 12.28 -7.35 -14.99
N VAL A 234 11.08 -7.95 -14.89
CA VAL A 234 10.50 -8.43 -13.62
C VAL A 234 11.36 -9.51 -12.96
N GLU A 235 12.09 -10.33 -13.72
CA GLU A 235 13.01 -11.34 -13.18
C GLU A 235 14.28 -10.72 -12.57
N ILE A 236 14.80 -9.63 -13.16
CA ILE A 236 16.03 -8.98 -12.70
C ILE A 236 15.78 -8.05 -11.51
N LEU A 237 14.65 -7.34 -11.49
CA LEU A 237 14.38 -6.28 -10.51
C LEU A 237 14.48 -6.72 -9.02
N PRO A 238 14.12 -7.95 -8.59
CA PRO A 238 14.30 -8.37 -7.20
C PRO A 238 15.73 -8.31 -6.69
N SER A 239 16.71 -8.52 -7.56
CA SER A 239 18.16 -8.42 -7.22
C SER A 239 18.65 -6.97 -7.08
N LYS A 240 17.85 -5.97 -7.45
CA LYS A 240 18.20 -4.55 -7.40
C LYS A 240 17.61 -3.84 -6.17
N VAL A 241 16.88 -4.54 -5.32
CA VAL A 241 16.32 -4.01 -4.06
C VAL A 241 17.46 -3.66 -3.08
N GLY A 242 17.25 -2.67 -2.22
CA GLY A 242 18.20 -2.22 -1.21
C GLY A 242 19.24 -1.19 -1.68
N SER A 243 19.30 -0.89 -2.98
CA SER A 243 20.21 0.11 -3.55
C SER A 243 19.48 1.06 -4.51
N PRO A 244 20.01 2.27 -4.74
CA PRO A 244 19.49 3.16 -5.79
C PRO A 244 19.51 2.47 -7.15
N LEU A 245 18.37 2.50 -7.84
CA LEU A 245 18.17 1.81 -9.11
C LEU A 245 18.89 2.51 -10.26
N SER A 246 19.88 1.86 -10.87
CA SER A 246 20.54 2.34 -12.08
C SER A 246 19.79 1.87 -13.33
N ILE A 247 19.07 2.78 -13.97
CA ILE A 247 18.39 2.49 -15.26
C ILE A 247 19.41 2.22 -16.36
N ASN A 248 20.62 2.83 -16.30
CA ASN A 248 21.69 2.56 -17.26
C ASN A 248 22.18 1.11 -17.17
N SER A 249 22.36 0.57 -15.95
CA SER A 249 22.72 -0.84 -15.79
C SER A 249 21.63 -1.77 -16.38
N LEU A 250 20.34 -1.45 -16.14
CA LEU A 250 19.25 -2.23 -16.74
C LEU A 250 19.19 -2.12 -18.26
N HIS A 251 19.53 -0.96 -18.82
CA HIS A 251 19.66 -0.75 -20.25
C HIS A 251 20.77 -1.65 -20.85
N GLU A 252 21.94 -1.69 -20.22
CA GLU A 252 23.05 -2.55 -20.61
C GLU A 252 22.73 -4.04 -20.48
N ASP A 253 22.12 -4.44 -19.35
CA ASP A 253 21.77 -5.84 -19.05
C ASP A 253 20.69 -6.40 -20.01
N LEU A 254 19.71 -5.58 -20.39
CA LEU A 254 18.52 -6.02 -21.14
C LEU A 254 18.53 -5.64 -22.64
N GLY A 255 19.37 -4.69 -23.04
CA GLY A 255 19.43 -4.21 -24.43
C GLY A 255 18.26 -3.30 -24.87
N TYR A 256 17.40 -2.85 -23.95
CA TYR A 256 16.28 -1.95 -24.24
C TYR A 256 16.63 -0.49 -23.99
N HIS A 257 16.04 0.43 -24.75
CA HIS A 257 16.24 1.86 -24.55
C HIS A 257 15.87 2.32 -23.14
N TYR A 258 16.64 3.27 -22.60
CA TYR A 258 16.42 3.88 -21.29
C TYR A 258 14.95 4.27 -21.05
N ALA A 259 14.35 4.99 -22.00
CA ALA A 259 12.95 5.45 -21.90
C ALA A 259 11.94 4.28 -21.84
N THR A 260 12.23 3.17 -22.51
CA THR A 260 11.40 1.96 -22.48
C THR A 260 11.41 1.34 -21.10
N ILE A 261 12.59 1.18 -20.49
CA ILE A 261 12.73 0.62 -19.14
C ILE A 261 12.02 1.50 -18.10
N VAL A 262 12.21 2.83 -18.17
CA VAL A 262 11.50 3.79 -17.29
C VAL A 262 9.99 3.65 -17.43
N ASN A 263 9.48 3.56 -18.67
CA ASN A 263 8.06 3.37 -18.91
C ASN A 263 7.54 2.04 -18.34
N TRP A 264 8.26 0.94 -18.50
CA TRP A 264 7.90 -0.36 -17.95
C TRP A 264 7.87 -0.36 -16.42
N ILE A 265 8.88 0.24 -15.77
CA ILE A 265 8.88 0.41 -14.31
C ILE A 265 7.65 1.20 -13.85
N ASN A 266 7.28 2.27 -14.56
CA ASN A 266 6.09 3.05 -14.25
C ASN A 266 4.80 2.23 -14.42
N ILE A 267 4.70 1.39 -15.46
CA ILE A 267 3.57 0.48 -15.66
C ILE A 267 3.49 -0.53 -14.52
N LEU A 268 4.60 -1.17 -14.15
CA LEU A 268 4.67 -2.13 -13.06
C LEU A 268 4.31 -1.50 -11.70
N ALA A 269 4.72 -0.25 -11.47
CA ALA A 269 4.33 0.52 -10.29
C ALA A 269 2.82 0.83 -10.28
N GLN A 270 2.27 1.19 -11.43
CA GLN A 270 0.82 1.41 -11.58
C GLN A 270 0.01 0.12 -11.32
N LEU A 271 0.56 -1.04 -11.65
CA LEU A 271 -0.05 -2.35 -11.38
C LEU A 271 0.13 -2.85 -9.94
N TYR A 272 0.76 -2.05 -9.08
CA TYR A 272 1.10 -2.46 -7.71
C TYR A 272 1.97 -3.72 -7.62
N LEU A 273 2.80 -4.01 -8.64
CA LEU A 273 3.85 -5.01 -8.51
C LEU A 273 4.97 -4.48 -7.62
N LEU A 274 5.34 -3.21 -7.85
CA LEU A 274 6.43 -2.53 -7.16
C LEU A 274 6.04 -1.07 -6.83
N PHE A 275 6.86 -0.42 -6.03
CA PHE A 275 6.82 1.02 -5.80
C PHE A 275 8.24 1.58 -5.69
N THR A 276 8.37 2.89 -5.84
CA THR A 276 9.65 3.57 -5.79
C THR A 276 9.71 4.54 -4.63
N VAL A 277 10.84 4.55 -3.94
CA VAL A 277 11.15 5.47 -2.84
C VAL A 277 12.19 6.46 -3.34
N ARG A 278 11.84 7.76 -3.30
CA ARG A 278 12.68 8.86 -3.79
C ARG A 278 13.65 9.31 -2.70
N PRO A 279 14.82 9.86 -3.06
CA PRO A 279 15.70 10.47 -2.09
C PRO A 279 15.11 11.77 -1.57
N TRP A 280 15.14 11.96 -0.25
CA TRP A 280 14.78 13.24 0.35
C TRP A 280 15.89 14.29 0.14
N HIS A 281 15.49 15.50 -0.19
CA HIS A 281 16.40 16.64 -0.30
C HIS A 281 15.65 17.92 0.07
N LYS A 282 16.31 18.86 0.80
CA LYS A 282 15.73 20.16 1.16
C LYS A 282 15.15 20.94 -0.04
N ARG A 283 15.73 20.76 -1.24
CA ARG A 283 15.22 21.34 -2.50
C ARG A 283 14.52 20.24 -3.30
N ILE A 284 13.20 20.27 -3.40
CA ILE A 284 12.35 19.29 -4.09
C ILE A 284 12.84 19.00 -5.52
N ALA A 285 13.21 20.05 -6.29
CA ALA A 285 13.72 19.88 -7.66
C ALA A 285 14.97 18.99 -7.77
N ARG A 286 15.79 18.87 -6.71
CA ARG A 286 16.96 17.98 -6.68
C ARG A 286 16.60 16.56 -6.32
N SER A 287 15.51 16.33 -5.58
CA SER A 287 15.00 15.00 -5.27
C SER A 287 14.50 14.27 -6.53
N ILE A 288 13.84 14.98 -7.43
CA ILE A 288 13.22 14.42 -8.64
C ILE A 288 14.23 13.88 -9.65
N LYS A 289 15.46 14.42 -9.66
CA LYS A 289 16.52 14.07 -10.64
C LYS A 289 17.46 12.95 -10.19
N LYS A 290 17.27 12.41 -8.98
CA LYS A 290 18.16 11.35 -8.42
C LYS A 290 17.54 9.97 -8.61
N GLU A 291 18.42 8.95 -8.59
CA GLU A 291 18.03 7.55 -8.62
C GLU A 291 17.07 7.21 -7.47
N VAL A 292 16.06 6.42 -7.75
CA VAL A 292 15.08 5.94 -6.77
C VAL A 292 15.49 4.57 -6.23
N LYS A 293 15.13 4.23 -5.01
CA LYS A 293 15.13 2.83 -4.56
C LYS A 293 13.81 2.18 -5.00
N LEU A 294 13.87 0.88 -5.29
CA LEU A 294 12.72 0.11 -5.74
C LEU A 294 12.38 -0.98 -4.71
N TYR A 295 11.08 -1.18 -4.43
CA TYR A 295 10.56 -2.19 -3.53
C TYR A 295 9.33 -2.86 -4.13
N PHE A 296 9.05 -4.10 -3.72
CA PHE A 296 7.90 -4.88 -4.17
C PHE A 296 6.78 -4.90 -3.13
N PHE A 297 5.53 -4.95 -3.58
CA PHE A 297 4.41 -5.24 -2.70
C PHE A 297 4.43 -6.68 -2.17
N ASP A 298 5.00 -7.61 -2.96
CA ASP A 298 5.34 -8.96 -2.52
C ASP A 298 6.84 -9.06 -2.20
N TRP A 299 7.23 -8.84 -0.95
CA TRP A 299 8.62 -8.92 -0.47
C TRP A 299 9.23 -10.31 -0.59
N THR A 300 8.40 -11.36 -0.73
CA THR A 300 8.88 -12.75 -0.85
C THR A 300 9.58 -13.04 -2.18
N THR A 301 9.44 -12.16 -3.16
CA THR A 301 10.17 -12.24 -4.44
C THR A 301 11.67 -11.99 -4.29
N ILE A 302 12.12 -11.41 -3.17
CA ILE A 302 13.50 -11.01 -2.94
C ILE A 302 14.26 -12.17 -2.31
N PRO A 303 15.35 -12.66 -2.98
CA PRO A 303 16.09 -13.84 -2.51
C PRO A 303 16.84 -13.59 -1.19
N ASP A 304 17.52 -12.45 -1.09
CA ASP A 304 18.30 -12.07 0.09
C ASP A 304 17.39 -11.74 1.27
N THR A 305 17.67 -12.33 2.43
CA THR A 305 16.82 -12.19 3.62
C THR A 305 16.87 -10.79 4.22
N GLY A 306 18.03 -10.14 4.20
CA GLY A 306 18.21 -8.77 4.70
C GLY A 306 17.43 -7.76 3.84
N TYR A 307 17.58 -7.84 2.52
CA TYR A 307 16.82 -6.97 1.60
C TYR A 307 15.32 -7.32 1.57
N ARG A 308 14.95 -8.59 1.79
CA ARG A 308 13.54 -8.99 1.97
C ARG A 308 12.94 -8.34 3.19
N PHE A 309 13.66 -8.32 4.31
CA PHE A 309 13.23 -7.66 5.53
C PHE A 309 13.16 -6.14 5.35
N GLU A 310 14.16 -5.51 4.71
CA GLU A 310 14.11 -4.09 4.35
C GLU A 310 12.87 -3.77 3.50
N ASN A 311 12.55 -4.61 2.51
CA ASN A 311 11.37 -4.45 1.67
C ASN A 311 10.05 -4.61 2.45
N PHE A 312 9.98 -5.55 3.40
CA PHE A 312 8.83 -5.69 4.28
C PHE A 312 8.60 -4.43 5.12
N ILE A 313 9.68 -3.85 5.68
CA ILE A 313 9.62 -2.57 6.40
C ILE A 313 9.22 -1.43 5.47
N ALA A 314 9.71 -1.40 4.23
CA ALA A 314 9.28 -0.42 3.22
C ALA A 314 7.77 -0.45 2.97
N VAL A 315 7.17 -1.65 2.81
CA VAL A 315 5.71 -1.81 2.65
C VAL A 315 4.95 -1.38 3.91
N THR A 316 5.48 -1.71 5.10
CA THR A 316 4.90 -1.30 6.38
C THR A 316 4.89 0.22 6.53
N LEU A 317 6.00 0.89 6.23
CA LEU A 317 6.10 2.35 6.25
C LEU A 317 5.20 3.01 5.20
N LEU A 318 5.12 2.44 3.99
CA LEU A 318 4.26 2.96 2.93
C LEU A 318 2.79 2.89 3.32
N ARG A 319 2.34 1.76 3.91
CA ARG A 319 0.98 1.59 4.44
C ARG A 319 0.69 2.59 5.53
N MET A 320 1.60 2.76 6.49
CA MET A 320 1.49 3.75 7.56
C MET A 320 1.33 5.18 7.00
N ALA A 321 2.20 5.59 6.07
CA ALA A 321 2.16 6.91 5.46
C ALA A 321 0.85 7.14 4.68
N ALA A 322 0.35 6.11 3.98
CA ALA A 322 -0.94 6.16 3.31
C ALA A 322 -2.07 6.36 4.33
N ARG A 323 -2.15 5.54 5.39
CA ARG A 323 -3.16 5.65 6.45
C ARG A 323 -3.16 7.05 7.10
N LEU A 324 -1.99 7.55 7.52
CA LEU A 324 -1.88 8.89 8.12
C LEU A 324 -2.33 10.00 7.18
N THR A 325 -2.12 9.83 5.87
CA THR A 325 -2.56 10.80 4.86
C THR A 325 -4.06 10.67 4.60
N GLU A 326 -4.57 9.46 4.47
CA GLU A 326 -5.97 9.15 4.20
C GLU A 326 -6.89 9.53 5.37
N THR A 327 -6.37 9.48 6.60
CA THR A 327 -7.07 9.94 7.82
C THR A 327 -6.91 11.44 8.11
N GLY A 328 -6.31 12.21 7.20
CA GLY A 328 -6.26 13.68 7.30
C GLY A 328 -5.22 14.23 8.27
N LEU A 329 -4.31 13.40 8.80
CA LEU A 329 -3.27 13.84 9.77
C LEU A 329 -2.10 14.61 9.14
N GLY A 330 -2.13 14.79 7.81
CA GLY A 330 -1.13 15.50 7.03
C GLY A 330 -0.79 14.72 5.75
N THR A 331 0.04 15.28 4.90
CA THR A 331 0.58 14.57 3.73
C THR A 331 1.87 13.87 4.15
N TYR A 332 1.84 12.54 4.22
CA TYR A 332 2.99 11.74 4.59
C TYR A 332 3.57 11.01 3.38
N GLU A 333 4.88 10.98 3.29
CA GLU A 333 5.64 10.29 2.23
C GLU A 333 6.80 9.51 2.85
N VAL A 334 7.10 8.36 2.26
CA VAL A 334 8.31 7.58 2.57
C VAL A 334 9.36 7.91 1.52
N MET A 335 10.50 8.40 1.98
CA MET A 335 11.67 8.72 1.18
C MET A 335 12.90 8.04 1.76
N TYR A 336 14.08 8.16 1.13
CA TYR A 336 15.36 7.76 1.73
C TYR A 336 16.32 8.95 1.78
N VAL A 337 17.38 8.87 2.57
CA VAL A 337 18.41 9.92 2.60
C VAL A 337 19.79 9.34 2.33
N ARG A 338 20.52 9.98 1.41
CA ARG A 338 21.90 9.64 1.05
C ARG A 338 22.70 10.89 0.75
N ASP A 339 23.89 10.99 1.34
CA ASP A 339 24.80 12.12 1.09
C ASP A 339 25.85 11.82 0.00
N ARG A 340 26.76 12.76 -0.19
CA ARG A 340 27.86 12.63 -1.18
C ARG A 340 28.92 11.61 -0.79
N GLU A 341 29.09 11.38 0.49
CA GLU A 341 30.01 10.41 1.07
C GLU A 341 29.40 8.99 1.09
N LYS A 342 28.25 8.82 0.44
CA LYS A 342 27.48 7.57 0.33
C LYS A 342 26.93 7.05 1.66
N ARG A 343 26.94 7.87 2.76
CA ARG A 343 26.20 7.53 3.98
C ARG A 343 24.73 7.53 3.66
N GLU A 344 24.00 6.55 4.16
CA GLU A 344 22.59 6.35 3.86
C GLU A 344 21.80 5.94 5.09
N ALA A 345 20.54 6.40 5.19
CA ALA A 345 19.51 5.76 6.01
C ALA A 345 18.41 5.28 5.06
N ASP A 346 17.93 4.05 5.29
CA ASP A 346 17.05 3.34 4.37
C ASP A 346 15.76 4.11 4.10
N PHE A 347 15.19 4.70 5.16
CA PHE A 347 13.93 5.45 5.03
C PHE A 347 13.95 6.73 5.87
N VAL A 348 13.24 7.72 5.37
CA VAL A 348 12.85 8.93 6.08
C VAL A 348 11.36 9.16 5.90
N LEU A 349 10.62 9.27 7.00
CA LEU A 349 9.22 9.68 6.99
C LEU A 349 9.17 11.20 6.87
N VAL A 350 8.44 11.68 5.89
CA VAL A 350 8.28 13.11 5.61
C VAL A 350 6.82 13.49 5.80
N LYS A 351 6.54 14.49 6.62
CA LYS A 351 5.21 15.07 6.84
C LYS A 351 5.19 16.49 6.28
N ASN A 352 4.31 16.80 5.34
CA ASN A 352 4.17 18.12 4.75
C ASN A 352 5.53 18.69 4.29
N ASN A 353 6.31 17.91 3.55
CA ASN A 353 7.66 18.21 3.06
C ASN A 353 8.77 18.36 4.14
N LYS A 354 8.49 18.06 5.42
CA LYS A 354 9.48 18.10 6.51
C LYS A 354 9.79 16.69 6.98
N PRO A 355 11.07 16.30 7.12
CA PRO A 355 11.43 15.00 7.68
C PRO A 355 11.07 14.97 9.16
N VAL A 356 10.47 13.85 9.61
CA VAL A 356 10.00 13.69 11.00
C VAL A 356 10.62 12.51 11.71
N ALA A 357 11.07 11.47 11.00
CA ALA A 357 11.75 10.31 11.57
C ALA A 357 12.59 9.60 10.52
N LEU A 358 13.66 8.92 10.97
CA LEU A 358 14.54 8.06 10.16
C LEU A 358 14.37 6.62 10.57
N PHE A 359 14.48 5.70 9.62
CA PHE A 359 14.39 4.27 9.85
C PHE A 359 15.47 3.51 9.07
N GLU A 360 15.97 2.44 9.67
CA GLU A 360 16.88 1.49 9.05
C GLU A 360 16.49 0.07 9.46
N ALA A 361 16.45 -0.85 8.50
CA ALA A 361 16.09 -2.24 8.73
C ALA A 361 17.35 -3.11 8.88
N LYS A 362 17.44 -3.90 9.96
CA LYS A 362 18.55 -4.83 10.20
C LYS A 362 18.03 -6.23 10.56
N GLU A 363 18.51 -7.24 9.87
CA GLU A 363 18.16 -8.63 10.18
C GLU A 363 18.91 -9.17 11.40
N GLY A 364 20.12 -8.71 11.61
CA GLY A 364 21.02 -9.18 12.67
C GLY A 364 21.28 -8.19 13.79
N ASP A 365 22.18 -8.60 14.70
CA ASP A 365 22.65 -7.76 15.79
C ASP A 365 23.70 -6.77 15.29
N ALA A 366 23.34 -5.53 15.30
CA ALA A 366 24.27 -4.44 15.03
C ALA A 366 24.00 -3.32 16.04
N GLY A 367 25.03 -2.73 16.59
CA GLY A 367 24.92 -1.47 17.32
C GLY A 367 24.29 -0.40 16.41
N ILE A 368 23.94 0.76 16.98
CA ILE A 368 23.36 1.88 16.21
C ILE A 368 24.23 2.21 14.99
N SER A 369 23.59 2.23 13.84
CA SER A 369 24.22 2.58 12.55
C SER A 369 24.91 3.96 12.63
N PRO A 370 26.20 4.05 12.29
CA PRO A 370 26.90 5.34 12.23
C PRO A 370 26.25 6.34 11.27
N ALA A 371 25.73 5.86 10.14
CA ALA A 371 25.01 6.69 9.17
C ALA A 371 23.67 7.19 9.72
N GLY A 372 22.90 6.32 10.36
CA GLY A 372 21.65 6.69 11.02
C GLY A 372 21.86 7.74 12.11
N ARG A 373 22.85 7.55 13.00
CA ARG A 373 23.21 8.52 14.02
C ARG A 373 23.62 9.88 13.42
N TYR A 374 24.44 9.85 12.36
CA TYR A 374 24.85 11.06 11.68
C TYR A 374 23.65 11.85 11.14
N PHE A 375 22.71 11.18 10.46
CA PHE A 375 21.55 11.86 9.93
C PHE A 375 20.56 12.31 11.03
N ALA A 376 20.41 11.55 12.12
CA ALA A 376 19.62 11.96 13.27
C ALA A 376 20.11 13.31 13.82
N GLY A 377 21.42 13.42 14.12
CA GLY A 377 22.03 14.65 14.59
C GLY A 377 21.94 15.80 13.56
N LYS A 378 22.18 15.52 12.27
CA LYS A 378 22.13 16.52 11.20
C LYS A 378 20.74 17.08 10.93
N LEU A 379 19.70 16.27 11.07
CA LEU A 379 18.31 16.65 10.79
C LEU A 379 17.54 17.03 12.04
N GLY A 380 18.06 16.67 13.24
CA GLY A 380 17.41 16.94 14.53
C GLY A 380 16.14 16.10 14.74
N ILE A 381 16.08 14.88 14.17
CA ILE A 381 14.92 13.99 14.22
C ILE A 381 15.31 12.61 14.76
N PRO A 382 14.38 11.82 15.33
CA PRO A 382 14.67 10.49 15.82
C PRO A 382 15.08 9.53 14.71
N PHE A 383 15.98 8.60 15.08
CA PHE A 383 16.40 7.49 14.25
C PHE A 383 16.04 6.17 14.93
N TYR A 384 15.29 5.33 14.21
CA TYR A 384 14.84 4.01 14.64
C TYR A 384 15.53 2.93 13.82
N GLN A 385 16.39 2.13 14.47
CA GLN A 385 16.96 0.93 13.90
C GLN A 385 16.03 -0.25 14.23
N ILE A 386 15.33 -0.75 13.21
CA ILE A 386 14.35 -1.83 13.34
C ILE A 386 15.08 -3.14 13.15
N VAL A 387 15.06 -4.01 14.17
CA VAL A 387 15.79 -5.28 14.16
C VAL A 387 14.86 -6.48 14.12
N ASN A 388 15.14 -7.44 13.21
CA ASN A 388 14.35 -8.64 13.02
C ASN A 388 14.72 -9.75 14.01
N ARG A 389 14.56 -9.46 15.30
CA ARG A 389 14.79 -10.42 16.38
C ARG A 389 14.12 -9.95 17.67
N PRO A 390 13.89 -10.86 18.63
CA PRO A 390 13.35 -10.52 19.95
C PRO A 390 14.40 -9.76 20.79
N VAL A 391 14.39 -8.46 20.72
CA VAL A 391 15.17 -7.56 21.57
C VAL A 391 14.22 -6.68 22.37
N LYS A 392 14.72 -6.06 23.43
CA LYS A 392 14.00 -4.98 24.10
C LYS A 392 14.27 -3.67 23.36
N ALA A 393 13.25 -2.82 23.28
CA ALA A 393 13.44 -1.48 22.76
C ALA A 393 14.39 -0.68 23.65
N GLU A 394 15.45 -0.13 23.06
CA GLU A 394 16.52 0.60 23.76
C GLU A 394 16.67 2.01 23.20
N ALA A 395 16.90 2.97 24.10
CA ALA A 395 17.21 4.35 23.77
C ALA A 395 18.72 4.62 23.92
N PHE A 396 19.30 5.27 22.94
CA PHE A 396 20.69 5.67 22.88
C PHE A 396 20.82 7.21 22.90
N PRO A 397 22.00 7.76 23.16
CA PRO A 397 22.27 9.18 22.94
C PRO A 397 21.92 9.61 21.49
N ASP A 398 21.81 10.92 21.27
CA ASP A 398 21.58 11.52 19.95
C ASP A 398 20.22 11.15 19.31
N ASN A 399 19.19 10.91 20.14
CA ASN A 399 17.84 10.59 19.69
C ASN A 399 17.77 9.32 18.79
N CYS A 400 18.59 8.32 19.13
CA CYS A 400 18.68 7.05 18.42
C CYS A 400 18.05 5.91 19.24
N PHE A 401 17.39 4.98 18.56
CA PHE A 401 16.63 3.90 19.17
C PHE A 401 16.84 2.58 18.42
N ILE A 402 17.02 1.48 19.15
CA ILE A 402 16.88 0.12 18.63
C ILE A 402 15.47 -0.37 19.00
N VAL A 403 14.74 -0.87 18.03
CA VAL A 403 13.36 -1.30 18.21
C VAL A 403 13.13 -2.68 17.60
N PRO A 404 12.42 -3.60 18.28
CA PRO A 404 12.07 -4.89 17.70
C PRO A 404 11.06 -4.71 16.56
N SER A 405 11.22 -5.49 15.50
CA SER A 405 10.36 -5.42 14.31
C SER A 405 8.89 -5.71 14.62
N THR A 406 8.62 -6.61 15.56
CA THR A 406 7.25 -6.93 16.01
C THR A 406 6.54 -5.71 16.56
N ASP A 407 7.16 -5.03 17.51
CA ASP A 407 6.57 -3.87 18.20
C ASP A 407 6.41 -2.71 17.23
N PHE A 408 7.43 -2.48 16.38
CA PHE A 408 7.38 -1.48 15.33
C PHE A 408 6.21 -1.73 14.37
N CYS A 409 6.10 -2.96 13.83
CA CYS A 409 5.06 -3.29 12.87
C CYS A 409 3.65 -3.26 13.46
N MET A 410 3.50 -3.52 14.77
CA MET A 410 2.22 -3.37 15.45
C MET A 410 1.79 -1.91 15.54
N LEU A 411 2.69 -0.97 15.80
CA LEU A 411 2.39 0.46 15.90
C LEU A 411 2.28 1.15 14.53
N ALA A 412 3.06 0.70 13.55
CA ALA A 412 3.08 1.26 12.20
C ALA A 412 1.97 0.69 11.29
N GLY A 413 1.41 -0.44 11.65
CA GLY A 413 0.50 -1.25 10.85
C GLY A 413 -0.85 -0.71 10.50
#